data_bcb25507df64625e3cf6029b56971686
#
_entry.id   bcb25507df64625e3cf6029b56971686
#
_cell.length_a   1.000
_cell.length_b   1.000
_cell.length_c   1.000
_cell.angle_alpha   90.00
_cell.angle_beta   90.00
_cell.angle_gamma   90.00
#
_symmetry.space_group_name_H-M   'P 1'
#
loop_
_entity.id
_entity.type
_entity.pdbx_description
1 polymer ?
#
loop_
_entity_poly.entity_id
_entity_poly.type
_entity_poly.pdbx_seq_one_letter_code
_entity_poly.pdbx_strand_id
1 'polypeptide(L)'
;MIRVMIVEDQKLVRSLLESYIQNEDGYQLAVSIPGAAEAPILCDTEDIDLVLMDVQTEHRENGLAAAKKIREAHPEIKIVVATSLIDTQVLARAK
;
A
#
# COMPACT_ATOMS: atom_id res chain seq x y z
N MET A 1 16.07 6.59 2.83
CA MET A 1 15.17 6.04 1.80
C MET A 1 13.78 5.85 2.35
N ILE A 2 12.80 6.08 1.53
CA ILE A 2 11.40 5.84 1.89
C ILE A 2 11.12 4.35 1.69
N ARG A 3 10.80 3.66 2.76
CA ARG A 3 10.51 2.23 2.72
C ARG A 3 9.02 2.01 2.47
N VAL A 4 8.72 1.25 1.42
CA VAL A 4 7.36 1.11 0.91
C VAL A 4 6.86 -0.31 1.11
N MET A 5 5.63 -0.42 1.58
CA MET A 5 4.87 -1.67 1.58
C MET A 5 3.78 -1.57 0.52
N ILE A 6 3.69 -2.59 -0.32
CA ILE A 6 2.65 -2.72 -1.32
C ILE A 6 1.65 -3.78 -0.87
N VAL A 7 0.38 -3.44 -0.89
CA VAL A 7 -0.72 -4.36 -0.60
C VAL A 7 -1.64 -4.39 -1.83
N GLU A 8 -1.59 -5.48 -2.57
CA GLU A 8 -2.34 -5.62 -3.82
C GLU A 8 -2.60 -7.10 -4.11
N ASP A 9 -3.85 -7.48 -4.26
CA ASP A 9 -4.21 -8.88 -4.45
C ASP A 9 -4.01 -9.38 -5.89
N GLN A 10 -4.08 -8.51 -6.87
CA GLN A 10 -3.85 -8.90 -8.26
C GLN A 10 -2.35 -8.98 -8.54
N LYS A 11 -1.89 -10.18 -8.87
CA LYS A 11 -0.47 -10.43 -9.04
C LYS A 11 0.17 -9.52 -10.11
N LEU A 12 -0.53 -9.33 -11.23
CA LEU A 12 0.00 -8.50 -12.31
C LEU A 12 0.14 -7.05 -11.88
N VAL A 13 -0.87 -6.50 -11.23
CA VAL A 13 -0.85 -5.13 -10.73
C VAL A 13 0.22 -4.98 -9.66
N ARG A 14 0.33 -5.94 -8.76
CA ARG A 14 1.35 -5.92 -7.71
C ARG A 14 2.75 -5.90 -8.31
N SER A 15 2.99 -6.71 -9.36
CA SER A 15 4.27 -6.74 -10.03
C SER A 15 4.61 -5.40 -10.69
N LEU A 16 3.63 -4.74 -11.28
CA LEU A 16 3.83 -3.42 -11.86
C LEU A 16 4.20 -2.38 -10.80
N LEU A 17 3.51 -2.42 -9.67
CA LEU A 17 3.81 -1.51 -8.56
C LEU A 17 5.19 -1.78 -7.97
N GLU A 18 5.55 -3.05 -7.82
CA GLU A 18 6.88 -3.43 -7.35
C GLU A 18 7.96 -2.85 -8.27
N SER A 19 7.79 -3.04 -9.57
CA SER A 19 8.75 -2.54 -10.55
C SER A 19 8.84 -1.02 -10.52
N TYR A 20 7.71 -0.36 -10.40
CA TYR A 20 7.68 1.11 -10.32
C TYR A 20 8.49 1.61 -9.12
N ILE A 21 8.25 1.04 -7.95
CA ILE A 21 8.94 1.47 -6.73
C ILE A 21 10.44 1.15 -6.81
N GLN A 22 10.80 -0.03 -7.33
CA GLN A 22 12.19 -0.43 -7.44
C GLN A 22 12.99 0.47 -8.38
N ASN A 23 12.33 1.10 -9.34
CA ASN A 23 12.97 1.98 -10.30
C ASN A 23 12.96 3.46 -9.91
N GLU A 24 12.30 3.81 -8.80
CA GLU A 24 12.27 5.19 -8.32
C GLU A 24 13.39 5.46 -7.33
N ASP A 25 14.14 6.53 -7.59
CA ASP A 25 15.21 6.95 -6.68
C ASP A 25 14.62 7.42 -5.36
N GLY A 26 15.27 7.04 -4.27
CA GLY A 26 14.84 7.44 -2.94
C GLY A 26 13.81 6.54 -2.32
N TYR A 27 13.34 5.51 -3.04
CA TYR A 27 12.36 4.55 -2.53
C TYR A 27 12.98 3.17 -2.46
N GLN A 28 12.54 2.42 -1.47
CA GLN A 28 12.96 1.03 -1.28
C GLN A 28 11.72 0.17 -1.08
N LEU A 29 11.60 -0.88 -1.88
CA LEU A 29 10.51 -1.84 -1.69
C LEU A 29 10.86 -2.73 -0.50
N ALA A 30 10.16 -2.55 0.60
CA ALA A 30 10.39 -3.30 1.83
C ALA A 30 9.52 -4.55 1.90
N VAL A 31 8.24 -4.42 1.55
CA VAL A 31 7.27 -5.50 1.66
C VAL A 31 6.30 -5.42 0.48
N SER A 32 5.94 -6.58 -0.07
CA SER A 32 4.89 -6.66 -1.08
C SER A 32 4.04 -7.88 -0.77
N ILE A 33 2.76 -7.66 -0.47
CA ILE A 33 1.85 -8.71 -0.03
C ILE A 33 0.52 -8.64 -0.78
N PRO A 34 -0.16 -9.79 -0.94
CA PRO A 34 -1.44 -9.80 -1.65
C PRO A 34 -2.64 -9.42 -0.80
N GLY A 35 -2.55 -9.54 0.52
CA GLY A 35 -3.69 -9.33 1.39
C GLY A 35 -3.45 -8.28 2.46
N ALA A 36 -4.51 -7.58 2.85
CA ALA A 36 -4.42 -6.50 3.80
C ALA A 36 -4.34 -6.97 5.26
N ALA A 37 -4.71 -8.22 5.53
CA ALA A 37 -4.79 -8.73 6.90
C ALA A 37 -3.47 -8.64 7.66
N GLU A 38 -2.36 -8.85 6.97
CA GLU A 38 -1.03 -8.86 7.58
C GLU A 38 -0.38 -7.47 7.63
N ALA A 39 -0.97 -6.49 6.94
CA ALA A 39 -0.35 -5.18 6.80
C ALA A 39 -0.09 -4.47 8.14
N PRO A 40 -1.05 -4.44 9.09
CA PRO A 40 -0.77 -3.79 10.37
C PRO A 40 0.37 -4.43 11.14
N ILE A 41 0.44 -5.76 11.13
CA ILE A 41 1.51 -6.50 11.83
C ILE A 41 2.86 -6.19 11.20
N LEU A 42 2.91 -6.14 9.88
CA LEU A 42 4.15 -5.84 9.17
C LEU A 42 4.60 -4.41 9.38
N CYS A 43 3.67 -3.48 9.57
CA CYS A 43 4.04 -2.12 9.95
C CYS A 43 4.68 -2.07 11.34
N ASP A 44 4.31 -2.99 12.23
CA ASP A 44 4.92 -3.08 13.56
C ASP A 44 6.33 -3.69 13.52
N THR A 45 6.55 -4.65 12.64
CA THR A 45 7.80 -5.42 12.60
C THR A 45 8.79 -4.91 11.57
N GLU A 46 8.31 -4.29 10.49
CA GLU A 46 9.14 -3.71 9.45
C GLU A 46 9.12 -2.20 9.57
N ASP A 47 10.19 -1.58 9.15
CA ASP A 47 10.33 -0.13 9.20
C ASP A 47 9.70 0.47 7.94
N ILE A 48 8.41 0.74 8.00
CA ILE A 48 7.63 1.19 6.84
C ILE A 48 7.34 2.67 6.95
N ASP A 49 7.57 3.41 5.86
CA ASP A 49 7.28 4.84 5.77
C ASP A 49 6.02 5.12 4.95
N LEU A 50 5.74 4.28 3.97
CA LEU A 50 4.64 4.49 3.03
C LEU A 50 3.97 3.16 2.70
N VAL A 51 2.66 3.14 2.74
CA VAL A 51 1.86 1.97 2.33
C VAL A 51 1.08 2.35 1.07
N LEU A 52 1.28 1.57 0.01
CA LEU A 52 0.44 1.63 -1.18
C LEU A 52 -0.58 0.51 -1.06
N MET A 53 -1.82 0.87 -0.87
CA MET A 53 -2.88 -0.10 -0.65
C MET A 53 -3.95 0.04 -1.71
N ASP A 54 -4.15 -1.03 -2.49
CA ASP A 54 -5.25 -1.08 -3.43
C ASP A 54 -6.50 -1.52 -2.68
N VAL A 55 -7.56 -0.75 -2.83
CA VAL A 55 -8.84 -1.05 -2.22
C VAL A 55 -9.82 -1.37 -3.33
N GLN A 56 -9.85 -2.64 -3.69
CA GLN A 56 -10.81 -3.12 -4.68
C GLN A 56 -12.18 -3.35 -4.05
N THR A 57 -13.20 -3.34 -4.89
CA THR A 57 -14.57 -3.45 -4.42
C THR A 57 -14.83 -4.67 -3.55
N GLU A 58 -14.24 -5.81 -3.90
CA GLU A 58 -14.45 -7.06 -3.19
C GLU A 58 -13.74 -7.11 -1.83
N HIS A 59 -12.60 -6.41 -1.72
CA HIS A 59 -11.78 -6.45 -0.52
C HIS A 59 -11.66 -5.09 0.15
N ARG A 60 -12.53 -4.17 -0.23
CA ARG A 60 -12.47 -2.79 0.22
C ARG A 60 -12.50 -2.66 1.74
N GLU A 61 -13.41 -3.40 2.39
CA GLU A 61 -13.56 -3.31 3.83
C GLU A 61 -12.30 -3.76 4.56
N ASN A 62 -11.66 -4.82 4.06
CA ASN A 62 -10.42 -5.32 4.65
C ASN A 62 -9.29 -4.31 4.51
N GLY A 63 -9.18 -3.70 3.33
CA GLY A 63 -8.17 -2.66 3.10
C GLY A 63 -8.39 -1.44 3.96
N LEU A 64 -9.62 -0.95 4.03
CA LEU A 64 -9.95 0.22 4.85
C LEU A 64 -9.76 -0.06 6.34
N ALA A 65 -10.12 -1.25 6.80
CA ALA A 65 -9.92 -1.62 8.20
C ALA A 65 -8.43 -1.68 8.54
N ALA A 66 -7.62 -2.25 7.65
CA ALA A 66 -6.17 -2.31 7.83
C ALA A 66 -5.56 -0.91 7.84
N ALA A 67 -5.99 -0.05 6.92
CA ALA A 67 -5.50 1.33 6.86
C ALA A 67 -5.82 2.08 8.15
N LYS A 68 -7.01 1.88 8.69
CA LYS A 68 -7.40 2.51 9.95
C LYS A 68 -6.52 2.05 11.10
N LYS A 69 -6.26 0.75 11.20
CA LYS A 69 -5.40 0.20 12.24
C LYS A 69 -3.98 0.74 12.14
N ILE A 70 -3.45 0.82 10.93
CA ILE A 70 -2.11 1.36 10.72
C ILE A 70 -2.06 2.83 11.13
N ARG A 71 -3.06 3.60 10.73
CA ARG A 71 -3.11 5.03 11.05
C ARG A 71 -3.18 5.27 12.55
N GLU A 72 -3.93 4.45 13.27
CA GLU A 72 -4.05 4.57 14.71
C GLU A 72 -2.77 4.21 15.44
N ALA A 73 -2.09 3.15 14.99
CA ALA A 73 -0.86 2.67 15.61
C ALA A 73 0.37 3.45 15.16
N HIS A 74 0.38 3.89 13.90
CA HIS A 74 1.54 4.53 13.28
C HIS A 74 1.10 5.77 12.49
N PRO A 75 0.74 6.86 13.18
CA PRO A 75 0.27 8.07 12.48
C PRO A 75 1.30 8.70 11.57
N GLU A 76 2.59 8.37 11.74
CA GLU A 76 3.67 8.88 10.90
C GLU A 76 3.75 8.19 9.54
N ILE A 77 3.15 7.02 9.39
CA ILE A 77 3.17 6.27 8.12
C ILE A 77 2.15 6.90 7.18
N LYS A 78 2.58 7.20 5.96
CA LYS A 78 1.68 7.67 4.92
C LYS A 78 0.99 6.49 4.25
N ILE A 79 -0.31 6.60 4.08
CA ILE A 79 -1.08 5.56 3.41
C ILE A 79 -1.70 6.15 2.17
N VAL A 80 -1.35 5.58 1.01
CA VAL A 80 -1.96 5.94 -0.26
C VAL A 80 -2.92 4.83 -0.63
N VAL A 81 -4.19 5.17 -0.68
CA VAL A 81 -5.24 4.23 -1.05
C VAL A 81 -5.57 4.44 -2.51
N ALA A 82 -5.43 3.38 -3.29
CA ALA A 82 -5.78 3.37 -4.70
C ALA A 82 -6.90 2.36 -4.92
N THR A 83 -7.84 2.69 -5.78
CA THR A 83 -8.91 1.76 -6.10
C THR A 83 -8.48 0.84 -7.24
N SER A 84 -8.23 1.40 -8.39
CA SER A 84 -7.80 0.65 -9.56
C SER A 84 -6.83 1.51 -10.34
N LEU A 85 -5.83 0.89 -10.94
CA LEU A 85 -4.94 1.60 -11.83
C LEU A 85 -5.64 2.12 -13.07
N ILE A 86 -6.85 1.65 -13.33
CA ILE A 86 -7.66 2.11 -14.46
C ILE A 86 -8.24 3.50 -14.19
N ASP A 87 -8.51 3.83 -12.93
CA ASP A 87 -9.10 5.12 -12.58
C ASP A 87 -8.02 6.10 -12.11
N THR A 88 -7.41 6.76 -13.08
CA THR A 88 -6.36 7.74 -12.81
C THR A 88 -6.86 8.97 -12.08
N GLN A 89 -8.14 9.30 -12.19
CA GLN A 89 -8.71 10.45 -11.48
C GLN A 89 -8.77 10.19 -9.99
N VAL A 90 -9.12 8.97 -9.61
CA VAL A 90 -9.14 8.60 -8.19
C VAL A 90 -7.72 8.64 -7.62
N LEU A 91 -6.75 8.13 -8.35
CA LEU A 91 -5.35 8.19 -7.93
C LEU A 91 -4.87 9.64 -7.76
N ALA A 92 -5.24 10.51 -8.69
CA ALA A 92 -4.87 11.92 -8.61
C ALA A 92 -5.47 12.59 -7.37
N ARG A 93 -6.69 12.23 -7.00
CA ARG A 93 -7.35 12.78 -5.82
C ARG A 93 -6.81 12.22 -4.51
N ALA A 94 -6.26 11.02 -4.53
CA ALA A 94 -5.69 10.39 -3.35
C ALA A 94 -4.42 11.09 -2.87
N LYS A 95 -3.86 11.93 -3.70
CA LYS A 95 -2.72 12.74 -3.29
C LYS A 95 -3.17 13.87 -2.39
#